data_5a5da679cc4ba903fe52c0f44070627b
#
_entry.id   5a5da679cc4ba903fe52c0f44070627b
#
_cell.length_a   1.000
_cell.length_b   1.000
_cell.length_c   1.000
_cell.angle_alpha   90.00
_cell.angle_beta   90.00
_cell.angle_gamma   90.00
#
_symmetry.space_group_name_H-M   'P 1'
#
loop_
_entity.id
_entity.type
_entity.pdbx_description
1 polymer ?
#
loop_
_entity_poly.entity_id
_entity_poly.type
_entity_poly.pdbx_seq_one_letter_code
_entity_poly.pdbx_strand_id
1 'polypeptide(L)'
;MLKITVFTDPMMGLSYESEPFLRQLETHFPNQLQFAYVMGGLVRNVADWLLPNETLAEYNARLARIYEAEQAISGLPISMPNLNLFTAERPSSLPLNLAYKAAQLAESCKADAFLYRLRYATIVEVRPTNDLNEILEVVRAVGIDESLFLRHFQDGSAQAQLEQDIALKDRLGVRGLPAYLFEFEGKKILVNGVLNFAQFTQIIRQISDGKLQPQAPKLTQETLSALLAKHPVISLIELQYAFNASEAEVRLMLADFLVKGEVKWMNNPAFICTNLTV
;
A
#
# COMPACT_ATOMS: atom_id res chain seq x y z
N MET A 1 18.09 -6.26 -12.70
CA MET A 1 17.00 -5.52 -12.04
C MET A 1 17.10 -5.78 -10.54
N LEU A 2 16.98 -4.76 -9.71
CA LEU A 2 16.98 -4.91 -8.25
C LEU A 2 15.56 -5.23 -7.79
N LYS A 3 15.42 -6.29 -6.99
CA LYS A 3 14.14 -6.66 -6.37
C LYS A 3 14.03 -6.03 -4.98
N ILE A 4 12.91 -5.36 -4.71
CA ILE A 4 12.55 -4.85 -3.39
C ILE A 4 11.32 -5.59 -2.91
N THR A 5 11.49 -6.46 -1.91
CA THR A 5 10.36 -7.11 -1.25
C THR A 5 9.91 -6.26 -0.07
N VAL A 6 8.66 -5.81 -0.10
CA VAL A 6 8.03 -4.96 0.91
C VAL A 6 7.22 -5.84 1.86
N PHE A 7 7.67 -5.96 3.11
CA PHE A 7 6.91 -6.60 4.17
C PHE A 7 5.93 -5.58 4.75
N THR A 8 4.65 -5.90 4.73
CA THR A 8 3.59 -4.94 5.03
C THR A 8 2.35 -5.61 5.64
N ASP A 9 1.43 -4.80 6.12
CA ASP A 9 0.04 -5.19 6.42
C ASP A 9 -0.89 -4.17 5.76
N PRO A 10 -2.03 -4.59 5.16
CA PRO A 10 -2.92 -3.66 4.47
C PRO A 10 -3.47 -2.53 5.35
N MET A 11 -3.70 -2.80 6.65
CA MET A 11 -4.21 -1.79 7.57
C MET A 11 -3.13 -0.81 8.09
N MET A 12 -1.85 -1.03 7.82
CA MET A 12 -0.78 -0.30 8.50
C MET A 12 -0.58 1.11 7.96
N GLY A 13 -0.72 2.14 8.81
CA GLY A 13 -0.54 3.54 8.45
C GLY A 13 0.88 3.87 8.01
N LEU A 14 1.92 3.35 8.67
CA LEU A 14 3.32 3.52 8.23
C LEU A 14 3.57 2.99 6.82
N SER A 15 2.89 1.90 6.43
CA SER A 15 2.98 1.36 5.07
C SER A 15 2.23 2.23 4.06
N TYR A 16 1.10 2.83 4.47
CA TYR A 16 0.37 3.81 3.68
C TYR A 16 1.22 5.08 3.47
N GLU A 17 1.80 5.63 4.52
CA GLU A 17 2.69 6.80 4.45
C GLU A 17 4.00 6.54 3.66
N SER A 18 4.33 5.28 3.38
CA SER A 18 5.47 4.93 2.54
C SER A 18 5.16 4.99 1.03
N GLU A 19 3.90 5.03 0.62
CA GLU A 19 3.50 5.00 -0.80
C GLU A 19 4.11 6.15 -1.63
N PRO A 20 4.17 7.42 -1.15
CA PRO A 20 4.81 8.49 -1.91
C PRO A 20 6.28 8.22 -2.22
N PHE A 21 7.02 7.63 -1.28
CA PHE A 21 8.42 7.26 -1.50
C PHE A 21 8.57 6.10 -2.48
N LEU A 22 7.64 5.14 -2.46
CA LEU A 22 7.62 4.04 -3.44
C LEU A 22 7.29 4.55 -4.84
N ARG A 23 6.33 5.49 -4.98
CA ARG A 23 6.05 6.16 -6.27
C ARG A 23 7.26 6.93 -6.78
N GLN A 24 7.96 7.63 -5.88
CA GLN A 24 9.19 8.35 -6.24
C GLN A 24 10.28 7.39 -6.73
N LEU A 25 10.48 6.25 -6.06
CA LEU A 25 11.41 5.22 -6.52
C LEU A 25 11.04 4.68 -7.92
N GLU A 26 9.77 4.37 -8.12
CA GLU A 26 9.29 3.81 -9.38
C GLU A 26 9.56 4.71 -10.58
N THR A 27 9.37 6.01 -10.41
CA THR A 27 9.57 7.01 -11.47
C THR A 27 11.05 7.39 -11.66
N HIS A 28 11.82 7.42 -10.55
CA HIS A 28 13.23 7.80 -10.62
C HIS A 28 14.17 6.65 -11.00
N PHE A 29 13.73 5.41 -10.91
CA PHE A 29 14.50 4.23 -11.31
C PHE A 29 13.75 3.41 -12.38
N PRO A 30 13.37 4.02 -13.53
CA PRO A 30 12.54 3.34 -14.52
C PRO A 30 13.24 2.07 -15.03
N ASN A 31 12.50 0.95 -15.04
CA ASN A 31 12.96 -0.37 -15.47
C ASN A 31 14.18 -0.93 -14.70
N GLN A 32 14.54 -0.35 -13.56
CA GLN A 32 15.65 -0.81 -12.73
C GLN A 32 15.18 -1.57 -11.49
N LEU A 33 13.95 -1.35 -11.03
CA LEU A 33 13.37 -1.93 -9.81
C LEU A 33 12.20 -2.86 -10.12
N GLN A 34 12.05 -3.86 -9.26
CA GLN A 34 10.87 -4.73 -9.21
C GLN A 34 10.38 -4.80 -7.76
N PHE A 35 9.11 -4.50 -7.55
CA PHE A 35 8.47 -4.61 -6.23
C PHE A 35 7.75 -5.95 -6.08
N ALA A 36 7.75 -6.48 -4.86
CA ALA A 36 6.92 -7.61 -4.45
C ALA A 36 6.43 -7.36 -3.01
N TYR A 37 5.22 -7.77 -2.70
CA TYR A 37 4.63 -7.57 -1.38
C TYR A 37 4.50 -8.90 -0.63
N VAL A 38 4.87 -8.88 0.66
CA VAL A 38 4.78 -9.99 1.60
C VAL A 38 3.93 -9.55 2.79
N MET A 39 2.88 -10.30 3.06
CA MET A 39 1.95 -9.99 4.13
C MET A 39 2.51 -10.38 5.50
N GLY A 40 2.51 -9.41 6.42
CA GLY A 40 3.17 -9.56 7.72
C GLY A 40 2.27 -10.00 8.87
N GLY A 41 0.94 -9.88 8.72
CA GLY A 41 -0.03 -10.24 9.77
C GLY A 41 0.20 -9.45 11.05
N LEU A 42 0.07 -8.11 10.99
CA LEU A 42 0.43 -7.18 12.06
C LEU A 42 -0.32 -7.46 13.36
N VAL A 43 -1.65 -7.58 13.29
CA VAL A 43 -2.51 -7.82 14.44
C VAL A 43 -3.15 -9.20 14.31
N ARG A 44 -2.54 -10.21 14.93
CA ARG A 44 -3.11 -11.56 14.98
C ARG A 44 -4.34 -11.61 15.85
N ASN A 45 -4.26 -10.98 17.01
CA ASN A 45 -5.37 -10.77 17.92
C ASN A 45 -5.21 -9.41 18.59
N VAL A 46 -6.23 -8.56 18.52
CA VAL A 46 -6.21 -7.23 19.12
C VAL A 46 -6.04 -7.28 20.65
N ALA A 47 -6.46 -8.36 21.30
CA ALA A 47 -6.27 -8.55 22.73
C ALA A 47 -4.81 -8.46 23.18
N ASP A 48 -3.86 -8.84 22.29
CA ASP A 48 -2.42 -8.75 22.55
C ASP A 48 -1.88 -7.31 22.51
N TRP A 49 -2.71 -6.36 22.07
CA TRP A 49 -2.37 -4.95 21.87
C TRP A 49 -3.06 -4.01 22.86
N LEU A 50 -4.01 -4.54 23.66
CA LEU A 50 -4.73 -3.76 24.66
C LEU A 50 -3.81 -3.42 25.84
N LEU A 51 -3.91 -2.19 26.31
CA LEU A 51 -3.34 -1.80 27.60
C LEU A 51 -4.15 -2.38 28.76
N PRO A 52 -3.61 -2.48 29.98
CA PRO A 52 -4.39 -2.95 31.14
C PRO A 52 -5.69 -2.14 31.31
N ASN A 53 -6.82 -2.83 31.36
CA ASN A 53 -8.19 -2.29 31.45
C ASN A 53 -8.66 -1.46 30.24
N GLU A 54 -7.95 -1.46 29.12
CA GLU A 54 -8.36 -0.79 27.89
C GLU A 54 -9.48 -1.58 27.21
N THR A 55 -10.57 -0.91 26.88
CA THR A 55 -11.65 -1.46 26.06
C THR A 55 -11.30 -1.40 24.58
N LEU A 56 -11.98 -2.19 23.72
CA LEU A 56 -11.81 -2.14 22.27
C LEU A 56 -12.14 -0.76 21.68
N ALA A 57 -13.11 -0.04 22.26
CA ALA A 57 -13.45 1.33 21.83
C ALA A 57 -12.28 2.31 22.12
N GLU A 58 -11.69 2.21 23.31
CA GLU A 58 -10.53 3.03 23.67
C GLU A 58 -9.30 2.68 22.82
N TYR A 59 -9.09 1.39 22.52
CA TYR A 59 -8.05 0.95 21.60
C TYR A 59 -8.25 1.55 20.20
N ASN A 60 -9.44 1.45 19.60
CA ASN A 60 -9.73 2.05 18.30
C ASN A 60 -9.49 3.58 18.34
N ALA A 61 -9.89 4.27 19.40
CA ALA A 61 -9.61 5.70 19.56
C ALA A 61 -8.11 6.00 19.69
N ARG A 62 -7.35 5.16 20.37
CA ARG A 62 -5.87 5.26 20.45
C ARG A 62 -5.24 4.97 19.10
N LEU A 63 -5.69 3.96 18.38
CA LEU A 63 -5.23 3.61 17.04
C LEU A 63 -5.48 4.75 16.05
N ALA A 64 -6.66 5.41 16.12
CA ALA A 64 -6.97 6.57 15.30
C ALA A 64 -5.94 7.69 15.50
N ARG A 65 -5.59 8.02 16.75
CA ARG A 65 -4.56 9.04 17.04
C ARG A 65 -3.18 8.65 16.53
N ILE A 66 -2.83 7.35 16.56
CA ILE A 66 -1.57 6.86 16.00
C ILE A 66 -1.53 7.11 14.49
N TYR A 67 -2.58 6.73 13.77
CA TYR A 67 -2.70 6.96 12.34
C TYR A 67 -2.59 8.46 11.98
N GLU A 68 -3.33 9.31 12.70
CA GLU A 68 -3.31 10.77 12.45
C GLU A 68 -1.91 11.37 12.69
N ALA A 69 -1.16 10.85 13.67
CA ALA A 69 0.23 11.27 13.90
C ALA A 69 1.18 10.80 12.79
N GLU A 70 0.92 9.65 12.16
CA GLU A 70 1.74 9.11 11.06
C GLU A 70 1.66 9.97 9.79
N GLN A 71 0.60 10.78 9.61
CA GLN A 71 0.48 11.72 8.49
C GLN A 71 1.69 12.66 8.34
N ALA A 72 2.39 12.96 9.42
CA ALA A 72 3.59 13.79 9.38
C ALA A 72 4.77 13.19 8.59
N ILE A 73 4.70 11.91 8.20
CA ILE A 73 5.79 11.20 7.52
C ILE A 73 5.89 11.61 6.06
N SER A 74 4.79 11.61 5.32
CA SER A 74 4.75 11.96 3.90
C SER A 74 3.69 13.00 3.55
N GLY A 75 2.74 13.23 4.45
CA GLY A 75 1.64 14.17 4.28
C GLY A 75 0.42 13.56 3.59
N LEU A 76 0.38 12.22 3.41
CA LEU A 76 -0.84 11.58 2.91
C LEU A 76 -2.01 11.85 3.87
N PRO A 77 -3.20 12.18 3.36
CA PRO A 77 -4.33 12.53 4.23
C PRO A 77 -4.78 11.37 5.08
N ILE A 78 -4.76 11.56 6.40
CA ILE A 78 -5.32 10.64 7.39
C ILE A 78 -6.25 11.42 8.30
N SER A 79 -7.50 11.00 8.37
CA SER A 79 -8.49 11.49 9.34
C SER A 79 -9.35 10.31 9.74
N MET A 80 -9.36 9.97 11.02
CA MET A 80 -9.92 8.72 11.54
C MET A 80 -11.12 8.95 12.49
N PRO A 81 -12.13 9.74 12.08
CA PRO A 81 -13.27 9.97 12.95
C PRO A 81 -14.02 8.65 13.22
N ASN A 82 -14.26 8.35 14.48
CA ASN A 82 -15.04 7.18 14.89
C ASN A 82 -14.52 5.84 14.35
N LEU A 83 -13.21 5.67 14.25
CA LEU A 83 -12.60 4.41 13.83
C LEU A 83 -13.17 3.24 14.65
N ASN A 84 -13.72 2.23 13.96
CA ASN A 84 -14.28 1.00 14.54
C ASN A 84 -13.77 -0.23 13.76
N LEU A 85 -12.45 -0.32 13.64
CA LEU A 85 -11.81 -1.41 12.90
C LEU A 85 -11.90 -2.72 13.70
N PHE A 86 -11.51 -2.69 14.98
CA PHE A 86 -11.50 -3.87 15.83
C PHE A 86 -12.72 -3.95 16.73
N THR A 87 -13.38 -5.12 16.74
CA THR A 87 -14.48 -5.50 17.63
C THR A 87 -14.26 -6.92 18.13
N ALA A 88 -15.16 -7.43 18.99
CA ALA A 88 -15.09 -8.81 19.43
C ALA A 88 -15.22 -9.80 18.26
N GLU A 89 -16.02 -9.46 17.24
CA GLU A 89 -16.24 -10.27 16.03
C GLU A 89 -15.12 -10.07 14.99
N ARG A 90 -14.39 -8.97 15.06
CA ARG A 90 -13.31 -8.61 14.14
C ARG A 90 -11.99 -8.33 14.90
N PRO A 91 -11.41 -9.34 15.55
CA PRO A 91 -10.27 -9.12 16.46
C PRO A 91 -8.90 -9.07 15.77
N SER A 92 -8.83 -9.14 14.43
CA SER A 92 -7.57 -9.40 13.72
C SER A 92 -7.46 -8.61 12.42
N SER A 93 -6.23 -8.32 11.98
CA SER A 93 -5.92 -7.83 10.62
C SER A 93 -5.69 -8.98 9.62
N LEU A 94 -5.67 -10.23 10.06
CA LEU A 94 -5.41 -11.37 9.16
C LEU A 94 -6.39 -11.48 7.98
N PRO A 95 -7.70 -11.15 8.11
CA PRO A 95 -8.60 -11.15 6.96
C PRO A 95 -8.16 -10.24 5.82
N LEU A 96 -7.57 -9.07 6.12
CA LEU A 96 -7.04 -8.17 5.09
C LEU A 96 -5.81 -8.76 4.39
N ASN A 97 -4.92 -9.41 5.16
CA ASN A 97 -3.74 -10.09 4.62
C ASN A 97 -4.15 -11.27 3.73
N LEU A 98 -5.13 -12.05 4.18
CA LEU A 98 -5.72 -13.16 3.42
C LEU A 98 -6.38 -12.66 2.13
N ALA A 99 -7.09 -11.53 2.19
CA ALA A 99 -7.73 -10.92 1.03
C ALA A 99 -6.71 -10.53 -0.04
N TYR A 100 -5.56 -9.96 0.33
CA TYR A 100 -4.50 -9.69 -0.64
C TYR A 100 -4.00 -10.97 -1.33
N LYS A 101 -3.80 -12.06 -0.58
CA LYS A 101 -3.37 -13.34 -1.16
C LYS A 101 -4.46 -13.94 -2.06
N ALA A 102 -5.73 -13.82 -1.70
CA ALA A 102 -6.85 -14.25 -2.55
C ALA A 102 -6.91 -13.43 -3.84
N ALA A 103 -6.74 -12.12 -3.77
CA ALA A 103 -6.68 -11.24 -4.93
C ALA A 103 -5.49 -11.58 -5.85
N GLN A 104 -4.32 -11.87 -5.26
CA GLN A 104 -3.12 -12.27 -5.99
C GLN A 104 -3.29 -13.61 -6.73
N LEU A 105 -4.03 -14.55 -6.14
CA LEU A 105 -4.35 -15.85 -6.76
C LEU A 105 -5.45 -15.71 -7.83
N ALA A 106 -6.42 -14.85 -7.59
CA ALA A 106 -7.52 -14.63 -8.54
C ALA A 106 -7.02 -13.90 -9.80
N GLU A 107 -6.39 -12.74 -9.62
CA GLU A 107 -5.91 -11.89 -10.71
C GLU A 107 -4.63 -11.14 -10.27
N SER A 108 -3.48 -11.75 -10.46
CA SER A 108 -2.18 -11.22 -9.97
C SER A 108 -1.85 -9.83 -10.50
N CYS A 109 -2.28 -9.47 -11.71
CA CYS A 109 -2.06 -8.15 -12.30
C CYS A 109 -2.86 -7.03 -11.60
N LYS A 110 -3.92 -7.36 -10.87
CA LYS A 110 -4.74 -6.41 -10.11
C LYS A 110 -4.41 -6.40 -8.61
N ALA A 111 -3.55 -7.29 -8.13
CA ALA A 111 -3.30 -7.47 -6.70
C ALA A 111 -2.74 -6.21 -6.02
N ASP A 112 -1.82 -5.49 -6.67
CA ASP A 112 -1.23 -4.28 -6.10
C ASP A 112 -2.23 -3.11 -6.07
N ALA A 113 -3.07 -2.98 -7.11
CA ALA A 113 -4.19 -2.04 -7.12
C ALA A 113 -5.22 -2.37 -6.02
N PHE A 114 -5.48 -3.66 -5.79
CA PHE A 114 -6.33 -4.13 -4.70
C PHE A 114 -5.74 -3.78 -3.34
N LEU A 115 -4.44 -4.01 -3.11
CA LEU A 115 -3.76 -3.66 -1.86
C LEU A 115 -3.88 -2.16 -1.57
N TYR A 116 -3.63 -1.33 -2.57
CA TYR A 116 -3.74 0.12 -2.42
C TYR A 116 -5.19 0.55 -2.13
N ARG A 117 -6.16 0.00 -2.87
CA ARG A 117 -7.58 0.33 -2.68
C ARG A 117 -8.10 -0.15 -1.32
N LEU A 118 -7.60 -1.28 -0.82
CA LEU A 118 -7.92 -1.79 0.52
C LEU A 118 -7.37 -0.86 1.61
N ARG A 119 -6.14 -0.38 1.48
CA ARG A 119 -5.56 0.65 2.36
C ARG A 119 -6.37 1.93 2.36
N TYR A 120 -6.74 2.41 1.17
CA TYR A 120 -7.56 3.60 1.01
C TYR A 120 -8.91 3.44 1.72
N ALA A 121 -9.59 2.30 1.56
CA ALA A 121 -10.84 2.00 2.24
C ALA A 121 -10.69 1.99 3.77
N THR A 122 -9.59 1.41 4.27
CA THR A 122 -9.31 1.34 5.71
C THR A 122 -8.96 2.70 6.30
N ILE A 123 -8.04 3.43 5.66
CA ILE A 123 -7.34 4.58 6.25
C ILE A 123 -8.01 5.91 5.85
N VAL A 124 -8.50 6.04 4.63
CA VAL A 124 -9.10 7.29 4.14
C VAL A 124 -10.62 7.28 4.25
N GLU A 125 -11.26 6.14 3.94
CA GLU A 125 -12.72 5.98 4.06
C GLU A 125 -13.14 5.52 5.48
N VAL A 126 -12.18 5.14 6.33
CA VAL A 126 -12.39 4.68 7.72
C VAL A 126 -13.38 3.49 7.80
N ARG A 127 -13.30 2.61 6.79
CA ARG A 127 -14.18 1.44 6.70
C ARG A 127 -13.61 0.28 7.51
N PRO A 128 -14.44 -0.57 8.12
CA PRO A 128 -14.00 -1.75 8.88
C PRO A 128 -13.63 -2.91 7.94
N THR A 129 -12.56 -2.73 7.18
CA THR A 129 -12.14 -3.63 6.08
C THR A 129 -11.62 -5.00 6.53
N ASN A 130 -11.61 -5.30 7.80
CA ASN A 130 -11.47 -6.66 8.33
C ASN A 130 -12.80 -7.44 8.36
N ASP A 131 -13.88 -6.86 7.82
CA ASP A 131 -15.14 -7.52 7.49
C ASP A 131 -15.16 -7.98 6.04
N LEU A 132 -15.66 -9.19 5.77
CA LEU A 132 -15.67 -9.76 4.42
C LEU A 132 -16.51 -8.93 3.43
N ASN A 133 -17.66 -8.37 3.87
CA ASN A 133 -18.49 -7.55 2.97
C ASN A 133 -17.74 -6.30 2.52
N GLU A 134 -16.98 -5.66 3.42
CA GLU A 134 -16.14 -4.51 3.11
C GLU A 134 -15.00 -4.85 2.16
N ILE A 135 -14.40 -6.03 2.34
CA ILE A 135 -13.40 -6.58 1.41
C ILE A 135 -14.01 -6.78 0.01
N LEU A 136 -15.21 -7.36 -0.08
CA LEU A 136 -15.88 -7.61 -1.36
C LEU A 136 -16.24 -6.32 -2.11
N GLU A 137 -16.57 -5.24 -1.40
CA GLU A 137 -16.73 -3.93 -2.04
C GLU A 137 -15.42 -3.45 -2.69
N VAL A 138 -14.27 -3.73 -2.06
CA VAL A 138 -12.96 -3.41 -2.66
C VAL A 138 -12.66 -4.30 -3.86
N VAL A 139 -13.00 -5.59 -3.78
CA VAL A 139 -12.88 -6.55 -4.90
C VAL A 139 -13.63 -6.04 -6.15
N ARG A 140 -14.90 -5.63 -5.95
CA ARG A 140 -15.74 -5.06 -7.02
C ARG A 140 -15.18 -3.76 -7.56
N ALA A 141 -14.71 -2.87 -6.67
CA ALA A 141 -14.16 -1.57 -7.05
C ALA A 141 -12.88 -1.67 -7.90
N VAL A 142 -12.12 -2.76 -7.75
CA VAL A 142 -10.91 -3.05 -8.56
C VAL A 142 -11.23 -3.91 -9.78
N GLY A 143 -12.46 -4.45 -9.86
CA GLY A 143 -12.89 -5.29 -10.97
C GLY A 143 -12.28 -6.69 -10.97
N ILE A 144 -11.92 -7.23 -9.79
CA ILE A 144 -11.49 -8.63 -9.64
C ILE A 144 -12.74 -9.52 -9.70
N ASP A 145 -12.63 -10.68 -10.35
CA ASP A 145 -13.70 -11.69 -10.37
C ASP A 145 -14.01 -12.14 -8.93
N GLU A 146 -15.19 -11.75 -8.44
CA GLU A 146 -15.61 -12.02 -7.06
C GLU A 146 -15.72 -13.51 -6.76
N SER A 147 -16.18 -14.31 -7.71
CA SER A 147 -16.35 -15.76 -7.54
C SER A 147 -14.99 -16.44 -7.42
N LEU A 148 -14.02 -16.00 -8.22
CA LEU A 148 -12.66 -16.51 -8.20
C LEU A 148 -11.93 -16.07 -6.91
N PHE A 149 -12.12 -14.81 -6.52
CA PHE A 149 -11.60 -14.29 -5.25
C PHE A 149 -12.14 -15.08 -4.05
N LEU A 150 -13.48 -15.25 -3.94
CA LEU A 150 -14.12 -15.98 -2.85
C LEU A 150 -13.67 -17.44 -2.78
N ARG A 151 -13.49 -18.09 -3.93
CA ARG A 151 -12.93 -19.44 -3.95
C ARG A 151 -11.59 -19.47 -3.22
N HIS A 152 -10.63 -18.65 -3.64
CA HIS A 152 -9.30 -18.64 -3.03
C HIS A 152 -9.29 -18.15 -1.57
N PHE A 153 -10.20 -17.26 -1.23
CA PHE A 153 -10.36 -16.80 0.16
C PHE A 153 -10.86 -17.89 1.11
N GLN A 154 -11.64 -18.87 0.59
CA GLN A 154 -12.32 -19.89 1.40
C GLN A 154 -11.74 -21.30 1.28
N ASP A 155 -11.05 -21.65 0.19
CA ASP A 155 -10.58 -23.02 -0.08
C ASP A 155 -9.25 -23.38 0.59
N GLY A 156 -8.66 -22.44 1.33
CA GLY A 156 -7.37 -22.61 2.00
C GLY A 156 -6.14 -22.25 1.14
N SER A 157 -6.29 -21.99 -0.15
CA SER A 157 -5.15 -21.66 -1.02
C SER A 157 -4.50 -20.32 -0.67
N ALA A 158 -5.30 -19.28 -0.41
CA ALA A 158 -4.80 -17.99 0.06
C ALA A 158 -4.21 -18.10 1.47
N GLN A 159 -4.81 -18.91 2.34
CA GLN A 159 -4.29 -19.16 3.69
C GLN A 159 -2.89 -19.79 3.64
N ALA A 160 -2.68 -20.79 2.80
CA ALA A 160 -1.37 -21.43 2.63
C ALA A 160 -0.30 -20.43 2.13
N GLN A 161 -0.66 -19.50 1.24
CA GLN A 161 0.26 -18.46 0.80
C GLN A 161 0.55 -17.40 1.88
N LEU A 162 -0.45 -17.04 2.68
CA LEU A 162 -0.25 -16.14 3.82
C LEU A 162 0.68 -16.76 4.87
N GLU A 163 0.54 -18.04 5.15
CA GLU A 163 1.43 -18.76 6.05
C GLU A 163 2.88 -18.79 5.54
N GLN A 164 3.08 -18.93 4.23
CA GLN A 164 4.41 -18.82 3.61
C GLN A 164 5.00 -17.43 3.77
N ASP A 165 4.20 -16.38 3.60
CA ASP A 165 4.62 -15.00 3.80
C ASP A 165 5.05 -14.75 5.25
N ILE A 166 4.26 -15.20 6.22
CA ILE A 166 4.55 -15.09 7.65
C ILE A 166 5.83 -15.86 8.00
N ALA A 167 5.95 -17.10 7.50
CA ALA A 167 7.14 -17.91 7.70
C ALA A 167 8.40 -17.27 7.08
N LEU A 168 8.27 -16.63 5.92
CA LEU A 168 9.37 -15.88 5.30
C LEU A 168 9.79 -14.69 6.17
N LYS A 169 8.82 -13.90 6.62
CA LYS A 169 9.03 -12.77 7.53
C LYS A 169 9.79 -13.21 8.80
N ASP A 170 9.32 -14.29 9.43
CA ASP A 170 9.90 -14.80 10.68
C ASP A 170 11.31 -15.35 10.45
N ARG A 171 11.54 -16.13 9.37
CA ARG A 171 12.85 -16.68 9.00
C ARG A 171 13.89 -15.58 8.72
N LEU A 172 13.49 -14.45 8.16
CA LEU A 172 14.35 -13.31 7.88
C LEU A 172 14.56 -12.41 9.10
N GLY A 173 13.88 -12.66 10.21
CA GLY A 173 13.98 -11.86 11.43
C GLY A 173 13.39 -10.47 11.29
N VAL A 174 12.37 -10.29 10.45
CA VAL A 174 11.64 -9.01 10.33
C VAL A 174 10.85 -8.78 11.61
N ARG A 175 11.24 -7.74 12.37
CA ARG A 175 10.70 -7.46 13.71
C ARG A 175 9.61 -6.39 13.72
N GLY A 176 9.50 -5.61 12.64
CA GLY A 176 8.51 -4.53 12.51
C GLY A 176 8.16 -4.30 11.06
N LEU A 177 7.01 -3.70 10.83
CA LEU A 177 6.51 -3.33 9.51
C LEU A 177 6.45 -1.78 9.41
N PRO A 178 6.59 -1.22 8.20
CA PRO A 178 7.07 -1.90 7.01
C PRO A 178 8.54 -2.33 7.16
N ALA A 179 8.95 -3.30 6.34
CA ALA A 179 10.36 -3.64 6.16
C ALA A 179 10.65 -3.91 4.69
N TYR A 180 11.90 -3.77 4.28
CA TYR A 180 12.30 -3.86 2.89
C TYR A 180 13.50 -4.81 2.75
N LEU A 181 13.35 -5.85 1.93
CA LEU A 181 14.45 -6.71 1.53
C LEU A 181 14.88 -6.31 0.11
N PHE A 182 16.09 -5.79 -0.01
CA PHE A 182 16.73 -5.48 -1.28
C PHE A 182 17.56 -6.68 -1.74
N GLU A 183 17.39 -7.10 -2.99
CA GLU A 183 18.12 -8.22 -3.58
C GLU A 183 18.67 -7.82 -4.95
N PHE A 184 20.00 -7.91 -5.12
CA PHE A 184 20.68 -7.57 -6.37
C PHE A 184 21.94 -8.41 -6.55
N GLU A 185 22.06 -9.15 -7.66
CA GLU A 185 23.24 -9.95 -8.02
C GLU A 185 23.74 -10.82 -6.86
N GLY A 186 22.82 -11.48 -6.14
CA GLY A 186 23.14 -12.35 -4.99
C GLY A 186 23.36 -11.64 -3.66
N LYS A 187 23.49 -10.32 -3.65
CA LYS A 187 23.56 -9.51 -2.41
C LYS A 187 22.15 -9.29 -1.85
N LYS A 188 22.05 -9.18 -0.52
CA LYS A 188 20.79 -8.93 0.20
C LYS A 188 21.02 -7.92 1.32
N ILE A 189 20.10 -6.98 1.45
CA ILE A 189 20.06 -6.02 2.57
C ILE A 189 18.61 -5.98 3.08
N LEU A 190 18.41 -6.22 4.37
CA LEU A 190 17.11 -6.09 5.05
C LEU A 190 17.12 -4.83 5.92
N VAL A 191 16.10 -4.00 5.78
CA VAL A 191 15.91 -2.78 6.59
C VAL A 191 14.49 -2.75 7.13
N ASN A 192 14.34 -2.45 8.43
CA ASN A 192 13.05 -2.31 9.09
C ASN A 192 12.70 -0.82 9.24
N GLY A 193 11.41 -0.51 9.16
CA GLY A 193 10.86 0.85 9.32
C GLY A 193 10.70 1.59 8.00
N VAL A 194 10.09 2.78 8.10
CA VAL A 194 9.89 3.65 6.94
C VAL A 194 11.21 4.22 6.46
N LEU A 195 11.40 4.20 5.16
CA LEU A 195 12.55 4.82 4.48
C LEU A 195 12.07 5.97 3.61
N ASN A 196 12.76 7.10 3.66
CA ASN A 196 12.59 8.18 2.70
C ASN A 196 13.40 7.92 1.41
N PHE A 197 13.18 8.73 0.39
CA PHE A 197 13.83 8.56 -0.92
C PHE A 197 15.37 8.57 -0.85
N ALA A 198 15.96 9.42 -0.02
CA ALA A 198 17.41 9.50 0.13
C ALA A 198 17.99 8.21 0.73
N GLN A 199 17.31 7.66 1.74
CA GLN A 199 17.70 6.39 2.36
C GLN A 199 17.56 5.21 1.39
N PHE A 200 16.44 5.14 0.66
CA PHE A 200 16.26 4.15 -0.41
C PHE A 200 17.38 4.23 -1.46
N THR A 201 17.65 5.44 -1.96
CA THR A 201 18.69 5.68 -2.99
C THR A 201 20.08 5.28 -2.48
N GLN A 202 20.40 5.58 -1.22
CA GLN A 202 21.66 5.18 -0.61
C GLN A 202 21.82 3.65 -0.57
N ILE A 203 20.76 2.93 -0.15
CA ILE A 203 20.79 1.46 -0.11
C ILE A 203 20.89 0.87 -1.52
N ILE A 204 20.14 1.39 -2.48
CA ILE A 204 20.17 0.96 -3.88
C ILE A 204 21.59 1.15 -4.46
N ARG A 205 22.19 2.31 -4.21
CA ARG A 205 23.57 2.60 -4.64
C ARG A 205 24.57 1.64 -4.00
N GLN A 206 24.43 1.38 -2.70
CA GLN A 206 25.32 0.47 -1.97
C GLN A 206 25.23 -0.97 -2.48
N ILE A 207 24.02 -1.53 -2.60
CA ILE A 207 23.82 -2.92 -2.99
C ILE A 207 24.20 -3.18 -4.46
N SER A 208 24.04 -2.16 -5.32
CA SER A 208 24.36 -2.24 -6.74
C SER A 208 25.79 -1.82 -7.10
N ASP A 209 26.64 -1.49 -6.12
CA ASP A 209 27.97 -0.91 -6.34
C ASP A 209 27.92 0.32 -7.28
N GLY A 210 26.86 1.13 -7.17
CA GLY A 210 26.64 2.30 -8.00
C GLY A 210 26.16 2.04 -9.43
N LYS A 211 25.87 0.79 -9.82
CA LYS A 211 25.36 0.44 -11.15
C LYS A 211 23.98 1.01 -11.44
N LEU A 212 23.13 1.10 -10.40
CA LEU A 212 21.79 1.67 -10.49
C LEU A 212 21.82 3.12 -10.02
N GLN A 213 21.28 4.02 -10.84
CA GLN A 213 21.27 5.45 -10.57
C GLN A 213 19.88 6.03 -10.82
N PRO A 214 19.42 6.97 -9.97
CA PRO A 214 18.15 7.64 -10.19
C PRO A 214 18.26 8.57 -11.40
N GLN A 215 17.15 8.69 -12.13
CA GLN A 215 16.95 9.63 -13.23
C GLN A 215 15.85 10.59 -12.81
N ALA A 216 16.02 11.89 -13.06
CA ALA A 216 14.97 12.86 -12.78
C ALA A 216 13.80 12.65 -13.76
N PRO A 217 12.61 12.24 -13.29
CA PRO A 217 11.47 12.06 -14.16
C PRO A 217 10.95 13.42 -14.63
N LYS A 218 10.41 13.46 -15.84
CA LYS A 218 9.70 14.66 -16.35
C LYS A 218 8.20 14.43 -16.17
N LEU A 219 7.51 15.43 -15.64
CA LEU A 219 6.06 15.43 -15.61
C LEU A 219 5.53 15.81 -16.99
N THR A 220 5.10 14.81 -17.75
CA THR A 220 4.48 14.95 -19.07
C THR A 220 3.19 14.15 -19.10
N GLN A 221 2.34 14.38 -20.09
CA GLN A 221 1.10 13.57 -20.25
C GLN A 221 1.43 12.08 -20.40
N GLU A 222 2.47 11.73 -21.14
CA GLU A 222 2.90 10.35 -21.35
C GLU A 222 3.36 9.67 -20.05
N THR A 223 4.26 10.31 -19.29
CA THR A 223 4.78 9.76 -18.03
C THR A 223 3.71 9.69 -16.95
N LEU A 224 2.81 10.68 -16.90
CA LEU A 224 1.66 10.66 -16.00
C LEU A 224 0.67 9.55 -16.37
N SER A 225 0.33 9.40 -17.66
CA SER A 225 -0.55 8.33 -18.15
C SER A 225 0.01 6.95 -17.81
N ALA A 226 1.33 6.74 -18.01
CA ALA A 226 1.99 5.48 -17.68
C ALA A 226 1.94 5.16 -16.18
N LEU A 227 2.05 6.18 -15.30
CA LEU A 227 1.93 6.00 -13.85
C LEU A 227 0.48 5.70 -13.45
N LEU A 228 -0.48 6.42 -14.01
CA LEU A 228 -1.92 6.24 -13.75
C LEU A 228 -2.43 4.87 -14.21
N ALA A 229 -1.87 4.33 -15.29
CA ALA A 229 -2.22 2.98 -15.75
C ALA A 229 -1.81 1.88 -14.76
N LYS A 230 -0.76 2.10 -13.97
CA LYS A 230 -0.32 1.17 -12.92
C LYS A 230 -1.04 1.42 -11.59
N HIS A 231 -1.39 2.66 -11.31
CA HIS A 231 -1.98 3.12 -10.05
C HIS A 231 -3.33 3.79 -10.31
N PRO A 232 -4.39 2.98 -10.51
CA PRO A 232 -5.72 3.49 -10.86
C PRO A 232 -6.35 4.36 -9.76
N VAL A 233 -5.88 4.26 -8.52
CA VAL A 233 -6.16 5.21 -7.43
C VAL A 233 -4.82 5.74 -6.94
N ILE A 234 -4.67 7.07 -6.88
CA ILE A 234 -3.43 7.72 -6.46
C ILE A 234 -3.73 9.09 -5.86
N SER A 235 -2.90 9.53 -4.91
CA SER A 235 -3.02 10.84 -4.29
C SER A 235 -2.23 11.91 -5.05
N LEU A 236 -2.61 13.18 -4.85
CA LEU A 236 -1.82 14.32 -5.34
C LEU A 236 -0.42 14.34 -4.72
N ILE A 237 -0.29 13.96 -3.45
CA ILE A 237 1.00 13.87 -2.76
C ILE A 237 1.92 12.85 -3.44
N GLU A 238 1.42 11.66 -3.78
CA GLU A 238 2.20 10.66 -4.50
C GLU A 238 2.68 11.18 -5.86
N LEU A 239 1.82 11.91 -6.58
CA LEU A 239 2.20 12.54 -7.86
C LEU A 239 3.28 13.61 -7.67
N GLN A 240 3.19 14.42 -6.62
CA GLN A 240 4.22 15.42 -6.29
C GLN A 240 5.57 14.74 -6.03
N TYR A 241 5.59 13.68 -5.22
CA TYR A 241 6.80 12.90 -4.95
C TYR A 241 7.33 12.21 -6.20
N ALA A 242 6.45 11.57 -6.97
CA ALA A 242 6.82 10.84 -8.18
C ALA A 242 7.55 11.71 -9.21
N PHE A 243 7.16 12.97 -9.34
CA PHE A 243 7.70 13.87 -10.37
C PHE A 243 8.53 15.04 -9.81
N ASN A 244 8.76 15.10 -8.49
CA ASN A 244 9.36 16.27 -7.83
C ASN A 244 8.69 17.58 -8.24
N ALA A 245 7.35 17.56 -8.34
CA ALA A 245 6.54 18.65 -8.82
C ALA A 245 5.72 19.29 -7.69
N SER A 246 5.40 20.57 -7.83
CA SER A 246 4.44 21.25 -6.95
C SER A 246 3.01 20.74 -7.18
N GLU A 247 2.13 20.93 -6.20
CA GLU A 247 0.72 20.61 -6.37
C GLU A 247 0.09 21.35 -7.56
N ALA A 248 0.47 22.61 -7.77
CA ALA A 248 -0.03 23.42 -8.88
C ALA A 248 0.34 22.83 -10.26
N GLU A 249 1.58 22.35 -10.42
CA GLU A 249 2.03 21.69 -11.65
C GLU A 249 1.30 20.37 -11.87
N VAL A 250 1.13 19.56 -10.82
CA VAL A 250 0.37 18.30 -10.88
C VAL A 250 -1.08 18.58 -11.29
N ARG A 251 -1.76 19.53 -10.63
CA ARG A 251 -3.15 19.90 -10.98
C ARG A 251 -3.29 20.42 -12.40
N LEU A 252 -2.34 21.24 -12.86
CA LEU A 252 -2.33 21.73 -14.24
C LEU A 252 -2.21 20.57 -15.24
N MET A 253 -1.33 19.61 -14.98
CA MET A 253 -1.16 18.43 -15.84
C MET A 253 -2.38 17.51 -15.84
N LEU A 254 -3.06 17.38 -14.69
CA LEU A 254 -4.29 16.58 -14.56
C LEU A 254 -5.51 17.22 -15.25
N ALA A 255 -5.50 18.52 -15.51
CA ALA A 255 -6.66 19.23 -16.07
C ALA A 255 -7.14 18.59 -17.39
N ASP A 256 -6.23 18.22 -18.28
CA ASP A 256 -6.57 17.58 -19.56
C ASP A 256 -7.20 16.21 -19.36
N PHE A 257 -6.68 15.40 -18.42
CA PHE A 257 -7.23 14.07 -18.09
C PHE A 257 -8.64 14.17 -17.48
N LEU A 258 -8.86 15.19 -16.64
CA LEU A 258 -10.18 15.49 -16.06
C LEU A 258 -11.19 15.91 -17.12
N VAL A 259 -10.80 16.80 -18.02
CA VAL A 259 -11.67 17.28 -19.13
C VAL A 259 -12.04 16.15 -20.07
N LYS A 260 -11.10 15.26 -20.38
CA LYS A 260 -11.35 14.06 -21.20
C LYS A 260 -12.13 12.97 -20.48
N GLY A 261 -12.32 13.08 -19.16
CA GLY A 261 -12.96 12.06 -18.35
C GLY A 261 -12.10 10.80 -18.14
N GLU A 262 -10.79 10.86 -18.38
CA GLU A 262 -9.85 9.75 -18.17
C GLU A 262 -9.58 9.52 -16.68
N VAL A 263 -9.67 10.57 -15.87
CA VAL A 263 -9.62 10.53 -14.40
C VAL A 263 -10.77 11.30 -13.80
N LYS A 264 -11.09 11.02 -12.55
CA LYS A 264 -12.04 11.79 -11.73
C LYS A 264 -11.54 11.94 -10.30
N TRP A 265 -11.98 13.01 -9.65
CA TRP A 265 -11.75 13.17 -8.21
C TRP A 265 -12.52 12.13 -7.42
N MET A 266 -11.91 11.62 -6.37
CA MET A 266 -12.58 10.79 -5.38
C MET A 266 -13.33 11.68 -4.36
N ASN A 267 -14.08 11.06 -3.46
CA ASN A 267 -14.77 11.77 -2.37
C ASN A 267 -13.78 12.58 -1.50
N ASN A 268 -12.58 12.05 -1.27
CA ASN A 268 -11.49 12.86 -0.74
C ASN A 268 -10.76 13.54 -1.92
N PRO A 269 -10.78 14.90 -1.99
CA PRO A 269 -10.24 15.65 -3.14
C PRO A 269 -8.72 15.66 -3.23
N ALA A 270 -8.01 15.02 -2.31
CA ALA A 270 -6.59 14.74 -2.41
C ALA A 270 -6.27 13.53 -3.28
N PHE A 271 -7.29 12.79 -3.74
CA PHE A 271 -7.15 11.57 -4.54
C PHE A 271 -7.91 11.67 -5.85
N ILE A 272 -7.33 11.03 -6.85
CA ILE A 272 -7.97 10.77 -8.14
C ILE A 272 -8.07 9.27 -8.38
N CYS A 273 -9.04 8.87 -9.19
CA CYS A 273 -9.05 7.54 -9.77
C CYS A 273 -9.19 7.63 -11.29
N THR A 274 -8.60 6.65 -11.99
CA THR A 274 -8.79 6.50 -13.43
C THR A 274 -10.19 5.97 -13.71
N ASN A 275 -10.80 6.44 -14.79
CA ASN A 275 -12.03 5.87 -15.33
C ASN A 275 -11.76 4.67 -16.23
N LEU A 276 -10.59 4.05 -16.14
CA LEU A 276 -10.31 2.79 -16.78
C LEU A 276 -11.30 1.76 -16.21
N THR A 277 -12.49 1.77 -16.78
CA THR A 277 -13.41 0.64 -16.74
C THR A 277 -12.65 -0.52 -17.33
N VAL A 278 -12.32 -1.46 -16.48
CA VAL A 278 -11.95 -2.79 -16.93
C VAL A 278 -13.16 -3.44 -17.57
#